data_54211dd36b629342aa4ba461665b0d47
#
_entry.id   54211dd36b629342aa4ba461665b0d47
#
_cell.length_a   1.000
_cell.length_b   1.000
_cell.length_c   1.000
_cell.angle_alpha   90.00
_cell.angle_beta   90.00
_cell.angle_gamma   90.00
#
_symmetry.space_group_name_H-M   'P 1'
#
loop_
_entity.id
_entity.type
_entity.pdbx_description
1 polymer ?
#
loop_
_entity_poly.entity_id
_entity_poly.type
_entity_poly.pdbx_seq_one_letter_code
_entity_poly.pdbx_strand_id
1 'polypeptide(L)'
;MGIDINNQGLYLNDAIKKILEEMDTLIVNNEILHKEEINLDEALGKVSMEEILSEEDIPGYRSSVMDGYALGESTKGNKWKIVGESFPGKPFNDLLKKGEAVTISTGSFVPDNCFSVIPQEQVSLEFLNGNEYIVKKETSSNNSWIREKNDQVFKGEILIKKGVKITPGILSKLASCGIKTIKVSKISKLGLLITGDELIKSGTARKKGEIWESNSILIKSIAKNLGFEINEIHIEKDNYQNIKNSLRNISEFNDVVISVGGISVGKKDFLKDIINEIGEIKFWKLFLKPGKPFAFGLINKKIPYFGLPGNPVSAAITFIQLVWPALQKLEGITNIEFPLRIKVKLNSDLKRRKGRPELLRGKLIVNEEGELIADISEEQSSSKISSISNSDLLIEIPSEIDFCQKGNLLWAQLLKNNFL
;
A
#
# COMPACT_ATOMS: atom_id res chain seq x y z
N MET A 1 31.87 -24.59 7.32
CA MET A 1 32.79 -23.59 6.73
C MET A 1 32.08 -22.26 6.83
N GLY A 2 32.50 -21.39 7.74
CA GLY A 2 31.95 -20.06 7.89
C GLY A 2 32.28 -19.23 6.64
N ILE A 3 31.27 -18.85 5.90
CA ILE A 3 31.41 -17.90 4.78
C ILE A 3 31.81 -16.56 5.40
N ASP A 4 32.93 -16.00 4.97
CA ASP A 4 33.40 -14.68 5.40
C ASP A 4 32.42 -13.61 4.90
N ILE A 5 31.40 -13.34 5.72
CA ILE A 5 30.29 -12.43 5.46
C ILE A 5 30.78 -10.99 5.19
N ASN A 6 31.94 -10.63 5.75
CA ASN A 6 32.52 -9.29 5.61
C ASN A 6 33.00 -8.97 4.19
N ASN A 7 33.28 -9.98 3.35
CA ASN A 7 33.79 -9.77 2.00
C ASN A 7 32.73 -10.02 0.89
N GLN A 8 31.68 -10.75 1.16
CA GLN A 8 30.66 -11.12 0.14
C GLN A 8 29.42 -10.22 0.12
N GLY A 9 29.10 -9.56 1.22
CA GLY A 9 27.88 -8.77 1.42
C GLY A 9 26.76 -9.54 2.10
N LEU A 10 25.72 -8.82 2.56
CA LEU A 10 24.56 -9.41 3.23
C LEU A 10 23.58 -10.06 2.22
N TYR A 11 22.93 -11.13 2.62
CA TYR A 11 21.75 -11.62 1.92
C TYR A 11 20.60 -10.60 2.02
N LEU A 12 19.71 -10.60 1.04
CA LEU A 12 18.63 -9.61 0.95
C LEU A 12 17.77 -9.57 2.23
N ASN A 13 17.34 -10.73 2.73
CA ASN A 13 16.50 -10.80 3.93
C ASN A 13 17.22 -10.28 5.19
N ASP A 14 18.52 -10.56 5.33
CA ASP A 14 19.30 -10.07 6.46
C ASP A 14 19.48 -8.54 6.38
N ALA A 15 19.67 -8.02 5.17
CA ALA A 15 19.75 -6.58 4.94
C ALA A 15 18.41 -5.87 5.26
N ILE A 16 17.29 -6.42 4.80
CA ILE A 16 15.94 -5.92 5.13
C ILE A 16 15.74 -5.90 6.65
N LYS A 17 15.99 -7.02 7.31
CA LYS A 17 15.84 -7.14 8.78
C LYS A 17 16.66 -6.07 9.50
N LYS A 18 17.93 -5.92 9.15
CA LYS A 18 18.83 -4.94 9.77
C LYS A 18 18.38 -3.51 9.55
N ILE A 19 17.87 -3.18 8.35
CA ILE A 19 17.33 -1.86 8.05
C ILE A 19 16.08 -1.61 8.91
N LEU A 20 15.12 -2.54 8.97
CA LEU A 20 13.88 -2.36 9.72
C LEU A 20 14.13 -2.25 11.24
N GLU A 21 15.08 -3.01 11.80
CA GLU A 21 15.50 -2.88 13.20
C GLU A 21 16.10 -1.49 13.50
N GLU A 22 16.86 -0.93 12.56
CA GLU A 22 17.39 0.43 12.71
C GLU A 22 16.29 1.48 12.63
N MET A 23 15.31 1.30 11.71
CA MET A 23 14.13 2.19 11.63
C MET A 23 13.32 2.16 12.92
N ASP A 24 13.10 0.98 13.53
CA ASP A 24 12.44 0.87 14.83
C ASP A 24 13.17 1.66 15.92
N THR A 25 14.50 1.58 15.94
CA THR A 25 15.32 2.31 16.90
C THR A 25 15.15 3.83 16.76
N LEU A 26 15.16 4.33 15.52
CA LEU A 26 14.95 5.76 15.25
C LEU A 26 13.55 6.24 15.61
N ILE A 27 12.52 5.43 15.38
CA ILE A 27 11.13 5.73 15.74
C ILE A 27 10.96 5.80 17.27
N VAL A 28 11.50 4.81 17.99
CA VAL A 28 11.41 4.75 19.47
C VAL A 28 12.08 5.97 20.12
N ASN A 29 13.17 6.44 19.55
CA ASN A 29 13.87 7.63 20.02
C ASN A 29 13.16 8.95 19.67
N ASN A 30 11.98 8.91 19.04
CA ASN A 30 11.20 10.07 18.57
C ASN A 30 11.94 10.99 17.58
N GLU A 31 12.89 10.44 16.84
CA GLU A 31 13.75 11.27 15.99
C GLU A 31 13.15 11.55 14.60
N ILE A 32 12.16 10.71 14.14
CA ILE A 32 11.72 10.78 12.75
C ILE A 32 10.18 10.75 12.57
N LEU A 33 9.43 10.04 13.41
CA LEU A 33 7.98 9.85 13.20
C LEU A 33 7.17 11.08 13.64
N HIS A 34 6.72 11.85 12.66
CA HIS A 34 5.84 13.00 12.87
C HIS A 34 4.39 12.65 12.56
N LYS A 35 3.44 13.23 13.31
CA LYS A 35 2.00 13.08 13.11
C LYS A 35 1.34 14.42 12.85
N GLU A 36 0.28 14.41 12.06
CA GLU A 36 -0.58 15.56 11.79
C GLU A 36 -2.05 15.13 11.85
N GLU A 37 -2.92 16.06 12.24
CA GLU A 37 -4.36 15.86 12.17
C GLU A 37 -4.91 16.53 10.92
N ILE A 38 -5.67 15.78 10.13
CA ILE A 38 -6.19 16.22 8.82
C ILE A 38 -7.66 15.86 8.67
N ASN A 39 -8.33 16.49 7.72
CA ASN A 39 -9.67 16.08 7.33
C ASN A 39 -9.66 14.68 6.72
N LEU A 40 -10.75 13.94 6.91
CA LEU A 40 -10.85 12.55 6.46
C LEU A 40 -10.68 12.39 4.94
N ASP A 41 -11.20 13.32 4.14
CA ASP A 41 -11.11 13.34 2.67
C ASP A 41 -9.67 13.52 2.14
N GLU A 42 -8.76 14.06 2.95
CA GLU A 42 -7.34 14.24 2.62
C GLU A 42 -6.47 13.02 3.04
N ALA A 43 -7.09 12.02 3.72
CA ALA A 43 -6.34 10.94 4.36
C ALA A 43 -6.02 9.75 3.45
N LEU A 44 -6.48 9.73 2.20
CA LEU A 44 -6.23 8.62 1.28
C LEU A 44 -4.73 8.34 1.12
N GLY A 45 -4.33 7.07 1.31
CA GLY A 45 -2.94 6.62 1.17
C GLY A 45 -2.03 6.95 2.34
N LYS A 46 -2.45 7.80 3.30
CA LYS A 46 -1.71 8.08 4.52
C LYS A 46 -1.85 6.94 5.55
N VAL A 47 -1.07 6.98 6.61
CA VAL A 47 -1.02 5.92 7.63
C VAL A 47 -1.63 6.44 8.93
N SER A 48 -2.60 5.69 9.48
CA SER A 48 -3.23 6.05 10.76
C SER A 48 -2.22 6.01 11.92
N MET A 49 -2.19 7.07 12.72
CA MET A 49 -1.31 7.20 13.89
C MET A 49 -2.00 6.91 15.21
N GLU A 50 -3.29 6.56 15.17
CA GLU A 50 -4.07 6.17 16.32
C GLU A 50 -5.07 5.07 15.98
N GLU A 51 -5.58 4.40 17.00
CA GLU A 51 -6.73 3.52 16.90
C GLU A 51 -7.99 4.36 17.03
N ILE A 52 -8.95 4.15 16.10
CA ILE A 52 -10.23 4.86 16.10
C ILE A 52 -11.33 3.86 16.40
N LEU A 53 -12.13 4.18 17.42
CA LEU A 53 -13.30 3.40 17.82
C LEU A 53 -14.58 4.09 17.34
N SER A 54 -15.62 3.30 17.07
CA SER A 54 -16.93 3.88 16.81
C SER A 54 -17.54 4.48 18.07
N GLU A 55 -17.99 5.72 17.98
CA GLU A 55 -18.69 6.39 19.08
C GLU A 55 -20.16 5.98 19.20
N GLU A 56 -20.73 5.43 18.11
CA GLU A 56 -22.14 5.06 18.00
C GLU A 56 -22.31 3.69 17.35
N ASP A 57 -23.51 3.13 17.49
CA ASP A 57 -23.94 1.96 16.73
C ASP A 57 -24.32 2.34 15.29
N ILE A 58 -23.98 1.51 14.30
CA ILE A 58 -24.31 1.74 12.88
C ILE A 58 -25.04 0.53 12.31
N PRO A 59 -26.26 0.69 11.81
CA PRO A 59 -27.12 1.88 11.97
C PRO A 59 -27.48 2.11 13.44
N GLY A 60 -27.76 3.36 13.81
CA GLY A 60 -28.14 3.76 15.16
C GLY A 60 -29.58 3.37 15.51
N TYR A 61 -30.33 2.79 14.57
CA TYR A 61 -31.74 2.41 14.68
C TYR A 61 -32.05 1.18 13.83
N ARG A 62 -33.20 0.55 14.09
CA ARG A 62 -33.73 -0.53 13.27
C ARG A 62 -34.18 0.02 11.92
N SER A 63 -33.76 -0.60 10.81
CA SER A 63 -34.08 -0.10 9.47
C SER A 63 -34.64 -1.17 8.56
N SER A 64 -35.48 -0.77 7.60
CA SER A 64 -36.03 -1.68 6.61
C SER A 64 -34.96 -2.14 5.61
N VAL A 65 -34.98 -3.44 5.29
CA VAL A 65 -34.13 -4.03 4.24
C VAL A 65 -34.80 -3.95 2.86
N MET A 66 -36.14 -3.78 2.83
CA MET A 66 -36.94 -3.79 1.61
C MET A 66 -37.96 -2.64 1.59
N ASP A 67 -38.42 -2.28 0.39
CA ASP A 67 -39.59 -1.44 0.23
C ASP A 67 -40.86 -2.24 0.52
N GLY A 68 -41.77 -1.69 1.31
CA GLY A 68 -42.96 -2.41 1.73
C GLY A 68 -43.71 -1.74 2.87
N TYR A 69 -44.06 -2.52 3.86
CA TYR A 69 -44.89 -2.07 4.98
C TYR A 69 -44.35 -2.57 6.32
N ALA A 70 -44.15 -1.68 7.25
CA ALA A 70 -43.79 -1.99 8.63
C ALA A 70 -45.11 -2.28 9.42
N LEU A 71 -45.16 -3.46 10.05
CA LEU A 71 -46.41 -4.00 10.61
C LEU A 71 -46.39 -3.87 12.13
N GLY A 72 -47.47 -3.33 12.67
CA GLY A 72 -47.83 -3.47 14.08
C GLY A 72 -48.35 -4.88 14.38
N GLU A 73 -48.75 -5.11 15.65
CA GLU A 73 -49.33 -6.40 16.07
C GLU A 73 -50.46 -6.84 15.15
N SER A 74 -50.51 -8.14 14.78
CA SER A 74 -51.52 -8.70 13.89
C SER A 74 -52.90 -8.72 14.51
N THR A 75 -53.89 -8.49 13.66
CA THR A 75 -55.31 -8.77 13.97
C THR A 75 -55.74 -10.11 13.35
N LYS A 76 -56.95 -10.59 13.71
CA LYS A 76 -57.56 -11.72 13.01
C LYS A 76 -57.74 -11.35 11.52
N GLY A 77 -57.21 -12.17 10.60
CA GLY A 77 -57.36 -11.99 9.15
C GLY A 77 -56.15 -11.36 8.43
N ASN A 78 -54.99 -11.20 9.08
CA ASN A 78 -53.76 -10.72 8.46
C ASN A 78 -53.92 -9.43 7.62
N LYS A 79 -54.70 -8.48 8.16
CA LYS A 79 -55.02 -7.21 7.54
C LYS A 79 -54.61 -6.05 8.43
N TRP A 80 -53.95 -5.02 7.85
CA TRP A 80 -53.49 -3.84 8.57
C TRP A 80 -53.94 -2.58 7.81
N LYS A 81 -54.38 -1.57 8.56
CA LYS A 81 -54.67 -0.23 8.05
C LYS A 81 -53.39 0.55 7.85
N ILE A 82 -53.18 1.19 6.72
CA ILE A 82 -52.08 2.11 6.48
C ILE A 82 -52.39 3.43 7.20
N VAL A 83 -51.50 3.84 8.14
CA VAL A 83 -51.70 5.04 8.97
C VAL A 83 -50.65 6.12 8.72
N GLY A 84 -49.64 5.86 7.86
CA GLY A 84 -48.62 6.81 7.54
C GLY A 84 -47.50 6.22 6.71
N GLU A 85 -46.39 6.96 6.65
CA GLU A 85 -45.23 6.63 5.84
C GLU A 85 -43.92 6.84 6.64
N SER A 86 -42.93 6.01 6.41
CA SER A 86 -41.55 6.17 6.93
C SER A 86 -40.58 6.11 5.76
N PHE A 87 -39.91 7.24 5.47
CA PHE A 87 -38.94 7.36 4.40
C PHE A 87 -37.59 7.80 4.92
N PRO A 88 -36.50 7.60 4.17
CA PRO A 88 -35.18 8.09 4.55
C PRO A 88 -35.20 9.59 4.90
N GLY A 89 -34.71 9.94 6.11
CA GLY A 89 -34.75 11.32 6.62
C GLY A 89 -36.11 11.81 7.09
N LYS A 90 -37.18 11.01 6.97
CA LYS A 90 -38.55 11.32 7.43
C LYS A 90 -39.11 10.11 8.16
N PRO A 91 -38.68 9.84 9.39
CA PRO A 91 -39.15 8.67 10.14
C PRO A 91 -40.61 8.82 10.58
N PHE A 92 -41.32 7.71 10.64
CA PHE A 92 -42.59 7.64 11.37
C PHE A 92 -42.28 7.38 12.84
N ASN A 93 -42.54 8.37 13.70
CA ASN A 93 -42.13 8.37 15.10
C ASN A 93 -43.19 7.80 16.08
N ASP A 94 -44.42 7.63 15.63
CA ASP A 94 -45.48 7.13 16.50
C ASP A 94 -45.40 5.60 16.62
N LEU A 95 -45.97 5.07 17.73
CA LEU A 95 -46.14 3.64 17.92
C LEU A 95 -47.33 3.13 17.09
N LEU A 96 -47.12 2.02 16.38
CA LEU A 96 -48.17 1.34 15.65
C LEU A 96 -49.13 0.65 16.60
N LYS A 97 -50.44 0.90 16.44
CA LYS A 97 -51.48 0.14 17.16
C LYS A 97 -51.67 -1.23 16.50
N LYS A 98 -52.35 -2.08 17.21
CA LYS A 98 -52.76 -3.39 16.67
C LYS A 98 -53.60 -3.23 15.39
N GLY A 99 -53.16 -3.89 14.31
CA GLY A 99 -53.77 -3.78 12.99
C GLY A 99 -53.43 -2.52 12.19
N GLU A 100 -52.43 -1.79 12.59
CA GLU A 100 -51.85 -0.64 11.85
C GLU A 100 -50.57 -1.02 11.15
N ALA A 101 -50.29 -0.39 10.02
CA ALA A 101 -49.04 -0.47 9.28
C ALA A 101 -48.66 0.89 8.73
N VAL A 102 -47.38 1.08 8.44
CA VAL A 102 -46.84 2.26 7.70
C VAL A 102 -46.15 1.80 6.44
N THR A 103 -46.30 2.54 5.37
CA THR A 103 -45.50 2.37 4.16
C THR A 103 -44.06 2.70 4.49
N ILE A 104 -43.10 1.86 4.08
CA ILE A 104 -41.68 2.02 4.42
C ILE A 104 -40.79 1.76 3.20
N SER A 105 -39.77 2.55 3.05
CA SER A 105 -38.72 2.33 2.05
C SER A 105 -37.48 1.71 2.65
N THR A 106 -36.67 1.08 1.81
CA THR A 106 -35.35 0.53 2.17
C THR A 106 -34.48 1.56 2.87
N GLY A 107 -33.89 1.17 4.00
CA GLY A 107 -33.03 2.04 4.83
C GLY A 107 -33.77 2.98 5.77
N SER A 108 -35.12 3.06 5.69
CA SER A 108 -35.94 3.90 6.57
C SER A 108 -36.03 3.34 7.99
N PHE A 109 -36.21 4.23 8.95
CA PHE A 109 -36.48 3.88 10.34
C PHE A 109 -37.72 2.98 10.47
N VAL A 110 -37.56 1.88 11.15
CA VAL A 110 -38.63 0.96 11.51
C VAL A 110 -39.16 1.34 12.89
N PRO A 111 -40.46 1.62 13.06
CA PRO A 111 -41.05 1.98 14.36
C PRO A 111 -40.71 0.95 15.46
N ASP A 112 -40.42 1.41 16.66
CA ASP A 112 -39.84 0.59 17.75
C ASP A 112 -40.70 -0.66 18.09
N ASN A 113 -42.00 -0.54 17.99
CA ASN A 113 -42.94 -1.65 18.26
C ASN A 113 -43.36 -2.41 17.00
N CYS A 114 -42.68 -2.21 15.85
CA CYS A 114 -42.90 -2.98 14.66
C CYS A 114 -42.30 -4.38 14.79
N PHE A 115 -43.06 -5.41 14.46
CA PHE A 115 -42.66 -6.82 14.54
C PHE A 115 -42.01 -7.34 13.26
N SER A 116 -42.42 -6.82 12.10
CA SER A 116 -41.84 -7.21 10.81
C SER A 116 -42.10 -6.16 9.75
N VAL A 117 -41.23 -6.12 8.76
CA VAL A 117 -41.50 -5.45 7.49
C VAL A 117 -41.88 -6.53 6.49
N ILE A 118 -42.88 -6.27 5.68
CA ILE A 118 -43.32 -7.16 4.59
C ILE A 118 -43.09 -6.43 3.25
N PRO A 119 -42.42 -7.07 2.26
CA PRO A 119 -42.24 -6.48 0.94
C PRO A 119 -43.58 -6.20 0.25
N GLN A 120 -43.64 -5.12 -0.53
CA GLN A 120 -44.85 -4.72 -1.23
C GLN A 120 -45.42 -5.80 -2.17
N GLU A 121 -44.56 -6.66 -2.72
CA GLU A 121 -44.96 -7.77 -3.61
C GLU A 121 -45.71 -8.88 -2.86
N GLN A 122 -45.57 -8.95 -1.53
CA GLN A 122 -46.11 -9.98 -0.68
C GLN A 122 -47.47 -9.59 -0.05
N VAL A 123 -48.01 -8.43 -0.43
CA VAL A 123 -49.33 -7.95 0.02
C VAL A 123 -50.24 -7.62 -1.15
N SER A 124 -51.55 -7.54 -0.88
CA SER A 124 -52.55 -6.90 -1.74
C SER A 124 -53.10 -5.67 -1.02
N LEU A 125 -53.47 -4.64 -1.80
CA LEU A 125 -54.10 -3.42 -1.30
C LEU A 125 -55.61 -3.56 -1.38
N GLU A 126 -56.28 -3.11 -0.35
CA GLU A 126 -57.73 -3.01 -0.29
C GLU A 126 -58.17 -1.62 0.19
N PHE A 127 -59.20 -1.08 -0.41
CA PHE A 127 -59.81 0.21 -0.02
C PHE A 127 -61.16 -0.07 0.65
N LEU A 128 -61.33 0.36 1.91
CA LEU A 128 -62.56 0.16 2.67
C LEU A 128 -62.87 1.44 3.48
N ASN A 129 -64.08 1.97 3.30
CA ASN A 129 -64.58 3.15 4.03
C ASN A 129 -63.60 4.37 3.99
N GLY A 130 -62.97 4.63 2.82
CA GLY A 130 -62.06 5.74 2.63
C GLY A 130 -60.65 5.52 3.23
N ASN A 131 -60.33 4.34 3.73
CA ASN A 131 -59.04 3.96 4.27
C ASN A 131 -58.39 2.88 3.41
N GLU A 132 -57.04 2.91 3.35
CA GLU A 132 -56.22 1.95 2.67
C GLU A 132 -55.76 0.85 3.64
N TYR A 133 -55.83 -0.39 3.19
CA TYR A 133 -55.38 -1.55 3.96
C TYR A 133 -54.49 -2.44 3.12
N ILE A 134 -53.56 -3.09 3.80
CA ILE A 134 -52.78 -4.20 3.24
C ILE A 134 -53.31 -5.53 3.78
N VAL A 135 -53.31 -6.54 2.93
CA VAL A 135 -53.62 -7.94 3.29
C VAL A 135 -52.44 -8.81 2.88
N LYS A 136 -51.91 -9.57 3.84
CA LYS A 136 -50.76 -10.47 3.60
C LYS A 136 -51.23 -11.63 2.71
N LYS A 137 -50.51 -11.88 1.59
CA LYS A 137 -50.73 -13.02 0.71
C LYS A 137 -50.33 -14.33 1.40
N GLU A 138 -51.03 -15.44 1.12
CA GLU A 138 -50.74 -16.76 1.69
C GLU A 138 -49.33 -17.27 1.35
N THR A 139 -48.78 -16.86 0.21
CA THR A 139 -47.44 -17.21 -0.27
C THR A 139 -46.29 -16.39 0.37
N SER A 140 -46.64 -15.47 1.28
CA SER A 140 -45.66 -14.56 1.87
C SER A 140 -44.69 -15.29 2.80
N SER A 141 -43.39 -14.95 2.73
CA SER A 141 -42.37 -15.44 3.65
C SER A 141 -42.58 -14.92 5.09
N ASN A 142 -42.07 -15.64 6.08
CA ASN A 142 -42.10 -15.21 7.48
C ASN A 142 -40.82 -14.43 7.88
N ASN A 143 -40.03 -13.98 6.93
CA ASN A 143 -38.84 -13.16 7.20
C ASN A 143 -39.24 -11.77 7.71
N SER A 144 -38.49 -11.22 8.68
CA SER A 144 -38.86 -9.93 9.28
C SER A 144 -38.44 -8.73 8.43
N TRP A 145 -37.53 -8.91 7.51
CA TRP A 145 -36.92 -7.85 6.64
C TRP A 145 -36.50 -6.57 7.37
N ILE A 146 -36.10 -6.72 8.64
CA ILE A 146 -35.60 -5.65 9.49
C ILE A 146 -34.10 -5.86 9.68
N ARG A 147 -33.34 -4.82 9.46
CA ARG A 147 -31.95 -4.74 9.90
C ARG A 147 -31.93 -4.17 11.31
N GLU A 148 -31.33 -4.91 12.22
CA GLU A 148 -31.23 -4.48 13.61
C GLU A 148 -30.26 -3.32 13.80
N LYS A 149 -30.41 -2.58 14.89
CA LYS A 149 -29.45 -1.60 15.36
C LYS A 149 -28.08 -2.31 15.53
N ASN A 150 -26.97 -1.63 15.22
CA ASN A 150 -25.59 -2.13 15.29
C ASN A 150 -25.22 -3.30 14.35
N ASP A 151 -26.03 -3.60 13.35
CA ASP A 151 -25.79 -4.69 12.41
C ASP A 151 -24.48 -4.54 11.59
N GLN A 152 -23.99 -3.32 11.42
CA GLN A 152 -22.74 -3.05 10.68
C GLN A 152 -21.57 -2.79 11.62
N VAL A 153 -21.76 -1.94 12.62
CA VAL A 153 -20.74 -1.53 13.59
C VAL A 153 -21.41 -1.29 14.94
N PHE A 154 -20.86 -1.85 16.01
CA PHE A 154 -21.29 -1.56 17.36
C PHE A 154 -20.43 -0.46 18.02
N LYS A 155 -21.02 0.30 18.93
CA LYS A 155 -20.33 1.31 19.71
C LYS A 155 -19.13 0.69 20.44
N GLY A 156 -17.93 1.30 20.26
CA GLY A 156 -16.66 0.81 20.79
C GLY A 156 -15.94 -0.20 19.90
N GLU A 157 -16.48 -0.55 18.73
CA GLU A 157 -15.77 -1.37 17.74
C GLU A 157 -14.58 -0.60 17.15
N ILE A 158 -13.47 -1.30 16.95
CA ILE A 158 -12.29 -0.73 16.30
C ILE A 158 -12.59 -0.54 14.80
N LEU A 159 -12.66 0.70 14.35
CA LEU A 159 -12.84 1.07 12.95
C LEU A 159 -11.54 0.92 12.15
N ILE A 160 -10.45 1.40 12.72
CA ILE A 160 -9.08 1.30 12.17
C ILE A 160 -8.07 1.19 13.30
N LYS A 161 -7.03 0.39 13.11
CA LYS A 161 -5.89 0.29 14.03
C LYS A 161 -4.80 1.29 13.66
N LYS A 162 -3.95 1.65 14.63
CA LYS A 162 -2.71 2.38 14.38
C LYS A 162 -1.82 1.62 13.41
N GLY A 163 -1.13 2.34 12.50
CA GLY A 163 -0.17 1.78 11.55
C GLY A 163 -0.81 1.14 10.31
N VAL A 164 -2.08 1.42 10.05
CA VAL A 164 -2.80 0.93 8.87
C VAL A 164 -2.83 2.01 7.80
N LYS A 165 -2.47 1.66 6.56
CA LYS A 165 -2.59 2.54 5.39
C LYS A 165 -4.06 2.71 5.02
N ILE A 166 -4.50 3.94 4.87
CA ILE A 166 -5.89 4.31 4.62
C ILE A 166 -6.23 4.08 3.15
N THR A 167 -7.18 3.19 2.90
CA THR A 167 -7.72 2.85 1.58
C THR A 167 -9.08 3.52 1.36
N PRO A 168 -9.61 3.56 0.11
CA PRO A 168 -10.96 4.07 -0.15
C PRO A 168 -12.05 3.38 0.69
N GLY A 169 -11.94 2.06 0.91
CA GLY A 169 -12.89 1.31 1.75
C GLY A 169 -12.84 1.73 3.22
N ILE A 170 -11.63 1.98 3.75
CA ILE A 170 -11.44 2.50 5.12
C ILE A 170 -12.03 3.91 5.23
N LEU A 171 -11.76 4.80 4.28
CA LEU A 171 -12.35 6.15 4.27
C LEU A 171 -13.88 6.09 4.31
N SER A 172 -14.49 5.24 3.49
CA SER A 172 -15.94 5.06 3.46
C SER A 172 -16.48 4.53 4.79
N LYS A 173 -15.80 3.54 5.42
CA LYS A 173 -16.18 3.01 6.74
C LYS A 173 -16.10 4.12 7.80
N LEU A 174 -15.00 4.87 7.86
CA LEU A 174 -14.83 5.97 8.83
C LEU A 174 -15.87 7.07 8.64
N ALA A 175 -16.14 7.47 7.39
CA ALA A 175 -17.15 8.47 7.06
C ALA A 175 -18.56 8.02 7.46
N SER A 176 -18.91 6.73 7.23
CA SER A 176 -20.21 6.18 7.63
C SER A 176 -20.42 6.11 9.16
N CYS A 177 -19.32 6.16 9.91
CA CYS A 177 -19.30 6.25 11.38
C CYS A 177 -19.17 7.69 11.91
N GLY A 178 -19.29 8.72 11.03
CA GLY A 178 -19.28 10.12 11.43
C GLY A 178 -17.89 10.71 11.73
N ILE A 179 -16.80 10.00 11.42
CA ILE A 179 -15.45 10.50 11.65
C ILE A 179 -15.14 11.64 10.69
N LYS A 180 -14.76 12.80 11.22
CA LYS A 180 -14.46 14.01 10.44
C LYS A 180 -12.97 14.22 10.23
N THR A 181 -12.15 14.00 11.25
CA THR A 181 -10.70 14.17 11.22
C THR A 181 -9.99 12.92 11.70
N ILE A 182 -8.74 12.75 11.31
CA ILE A 182 -7.91 11.60 11.68
C ILE A 182 -6.46 12.04 11.85
N LYS A 183 -5.77 11.47 12.84
CA LYS A 183 -4.32 11.64 12.97
C LYS A 183 -3.60 10.63 12.10
N VAL A 184 -2.76 11.15 11.23
CA VAL A 184 -1.96 10.39 10.27
C VAL A 184 -0.48 10.68 10.44
N SER A 185 0.37 9.80 9.89
CA SER A 185 1.78 10.10 9.77
C SER A 185 2.00 11.21 8.73
N LYS A 186 2.92 12.12 9.04
CA LYS A 186 3.42 13.07 8.06
C LYS A 186 4.36 12.33 7.10
N ILE A 187 4.15 12.49 5.80
CA ILE A 187 4.97 11.86 4.77
C ILE A 187 6.43 12.30 4.92
N SER A 188 7.34 11.33 4.93
CA SER A 188 8.77 11.58 5.02
C SER A 188 9.28 12.35 3.79
N LYS A 189 10.10 13.38 4.04
CA LYS A 189 10.78 14.11 2.98
C LYS A 189 12.03 13.36 2.54
N LEU A 190 12.12 13.08 1.23
CA LEU A 190 13.24 12.36 0.65
C LEU A 190 14.15 13.29 -0.12
N GLY A 191 15.45 13.25 0.19
CA GLY A 191 16.48 13.93 -0.58
C GLY A 191 17.25 12.96 -1.46
N LEU A 192 17.54 13.34 -2.71
CA LEU A 192 18.20 12.49 -3.69
C LEU A 192 19.50 13.15 -4.19
N LEU A 193 20.60 12.44 -4.10
CA LEU A 193 21.88 12.81 -4.68
C LEU A 193 22.24 11.85 -5.82
N ILE A 194 22.56 12.38 -6.99
CA ILE A 194 23.09 11.62 -8.13
C ILE A 194 24.54 11.99 -8.35
N THR A 195 25.43 11.02 -8.52
CA THR A 195 26.86 11.29 -8.75
C THR A 195 27.39 10.60 -9.99
N GLY A 196 28.30 11.28 -10.72
CA GLY A 196 29.03 10.75 -11.88
C GLY A 196 29.59 11.83 -12.78
N ASP A 197 30.87 11.71 -13.14
CA ASP A 197 31.56 12.62 -14.06
C ASP A 197 30.94 12.60 -15.47
N GLU A 198 30.43 11.44 -15.88
CA GLU A 198 29.87 11.18 -17.21
C GLU A 198 28.45 11.75 -17.39
N LEU A 199 27.79 12.16 -16.30
CA LEU A 199 26.38 12.53 -16.32
C LEU A 199 26.15 13.94 -16.87
N ILE A 200 25.22 14.04 -17.83
CA ILE A 200 24.74 15.32 -18.37
C ILE A 200 23.21 15.36 -18.33
N LYS A 201 22.64 16.56 -18.35
CA LYS A 201 21.20 16.75 -18.34
C LYS A 201 20.56 16.20 -19.63
N SER A 202 19.43 15.54 -19.51
CA SER A 202 18.62 15.07 -20.64
C SER A 202 18.29 16.20 -21.60
N GLY A 203 18.39 15.95 -22.91
CA GLY A 203 18.12 16.93 -23.96
C GLY A 203 19.31 17.83 -24.33
N THR A 204 20.45 17.76 -23.62
CA THR A 204 21.66 18.47 -24.01
C THR A 204 22.49 17.69 -25.02
N ALA A 205 23.30 18.38 -25.83
CA ALA A 205 24.22 17.74 -26.77
C ALA A 205 25.25 16.89 -26.00
N ARG A 206 25.41 15.62 -26.41
CA ARG A 206 26.25 14.64 -25.75
C ARG A 206 27.62 14.52 -26.42
N LYS A 207 28.68 14.67 -25.65
CA LYS A 207 30.05 14.39 -26.07
C LYS A 207 30.41 12.90 -25.89
N LYS A 208 31.51 12.49 -26.50
CA LYS A 208 32.03 11.12 -26.30
C LYS A 208 32.40 10.90 -24.84
N GLY A 209 31.86 9.82 -24.24
CA GLY A 209 32.06 9.49 -22.81
C GLY A 209 30.98 10.04 -21.88
N GLU A 210 30.08 10.92 -22.36
CA GLU A 210 28.96 11.41 -21.55
C GLU A 210 27.71 10.55 -21.77
N ILE A 211 26.86 10.47 -20.74
CA ILE A 211 25.53 9.83 -20.78
C ILE A 211 24.48 10.77 -20.20
N TRP A 212 23.25 10.70 -20.71
CA TRP A 212 22.15 11.46 -20.11
C TRP A 212 21.75 10.85 -18.78
N GLU A 213 21.65 11.70 -17.78
CA GLU A 213 21.17 11.32 -16.46
C GLU A 213 19.70 10.88 -16.54
N SER A 214 19.37 9.70 -16.01
CA SER A 214 18.03 9.13 -16.02
C SER A 214 17.60 8.55 -14.65
N ASN A 215 18.54 8.39 -13.72
CA ASN A 215 18.26 7.79 -12.43
C ASN A 215 17.38 8.68 -11.53
N SER A 216 17.53 10.01 -11.62
CA SER A 216 16.70 10.93 -10.88
C SER A 216 15.22 10.80 -11.28
N ILE A 217 14.95 10.72 -12.58
CA ILE A 217 13.59 10.53 -13.11
C ILE A 217 13.06 9.16 -12.69
N LEU A 218 13.86 8.11 -12.80
CA LEU A 218 13.47 6.75 -12.45
C LEU A 218 13.10 6.64 -10.96
N ILE A 219 14.01 7.04 -10.06
CA ILE A 219 13.78 6.95 -8.62
C ILE A 219 12.64 7.84 -8.16
N LYS A 220 12.56 9.08 -8.68
CA LYS A 220 11.44 9.98 -8.41
C LYS A 220 10.10 9.38 -8.82
N SER A 221 10.04 8.74 -10.00
CA SER A 221 8.82 8.12 -10.50
C SER A 221 8.40 6.90 -9.66
N ILE A 222 9.37 6.03 -9.30
CA ILE A 222 9.10 4.89 -8.41
C ILE A 222 8.61 5.37 -7.05
N ALA A 223 9.29 6.34 -6.44
CA ALA A 223 8.88 6.90 -5.15
C ALA A 223 7.45 7.43 -5.21
N LYS A 224 7.12 8.22 -6.24
CA LYS A 224 5.78 8.77 -6.44
C LYS A 224 4.70 7.70 -6.60
N ASN A 225 4.96 6.65 -7.38
CA ASN A 225 4.01 5.53 -7.55
C ASN A 225 3.76 4.78 -6.22
N LEU A 226 4.73 4.80 -5.31
CA LEU A 226 4.65 4.19 -3.98
C LEU A 226 4.05 5.13 -2.91
N GLY A 227 3.72 6.38 -3.29
CA GLY A 227 3.13 7.37 -2.39
C GLY A 227 4.14 8.27 -1.67
N PHE A 228 5.41 8.28 -2.11
CA PHE A 228 6.47 9.12 -1.53
C PHE A 228 6.88 10.24 -2.49
N GLU A 229 7.38 11.34 -1.94
CA GLU A 229 7.84 12.48 -2.75
C GLU A 229 9.33 12.74 -2.54
N ILE A 230 10.06 12.90 -3.66
CA ILE A 230 11.43 13.42 -3.62
C ILE A 230 11.35 14.94 -3.53
N ASN A 231 11.69 15.46 -2.36
CA ASN A 231 11.62 16.89 -2.04
C ASN A 231 12.74 17.69 -2.74
N GLU A 232 13.93 17.09 -2.86
CA GLU A 232 15.14 17.76 -3.34
C GLU A 232 16.02 16.80 -4.12
N ILE A 233 16.62 17.28 -5.24
CA ILE A 233 17.53 16.49 -6.08
C ILE A 233 18.79 17.30 -6.37
N HIS A 234 19.95 16.74 -6.02
CA HIS A 234 21.26 17.26 -6.37
C HIS A 234 21.96 16.33 -7.38
N ILE A 235 22.64 16.90 -8.36
CA ILE A 235 23.44 16.15 -9.35
C ILE A 235 24.86 16.70 -9.28
N GLU A 236 25.80 15.86 -8.84
CA GLU A 236 27.18 16.25 -8.61
C GLU A 236 28.16 15.47 -9.48
N LYS A 237 29.25 16.11 -9.84
CA LYS A 237 30.44 15.43 -10.40
C LYS A 237 31.16 14.68 -9.28
N ASP A 238 32.02 13.72 -9.64
CA ASP A 238 32.79 12.92 -8.70
C ASP A 238 33.88 13.76 -8.02
N ASN A 239 33.47 14.72 -7.19
CA ASN A 239 34.27 15.58 -6.36
C ASN A 239 33.93 15.40 -4.89
N TYR A 240 34.91 15.00 -4.09
CA TYR A 240 34.74 14.71 -2.66
C TYR A 240 34.03 15.82 -1.89
N GLN A 241 34.54 17.07 -2.04
CA GLN A 241 34.00 18.19 -1.26
C GLN A 241 32.60 18.59 -1.69
N ASN A 242 32.29 18.57 -3.00
CA ASN A 242 30.96 18.87 -3.51
C ASN A 242 29.93 17.82 -3.03
N ILE A 243 30.26 16.52 -3.17
CA ILE A 243 29.42 15.42 -2.72
C ILE A 243 29.15 15.52 -1.21
N LYS A 244 30.18 15.79 -0.41
CA LYS A 244 30.05 15.95 1.04
C LYS A 244 29.18 17.14 1.42
N ASN A 245 29.33 18.29 0.76
CA ASN A 245 28.53 19.47 1.00
C ASN A 245 27.05 19.22 0.61
N SER A 246 26.81 18.61 -0.56
CA SER A 246 25.46 18.25 -1.01
C SER A 246 24.78 17.26 -0.06
N LEU A 247 25.51 16.23 0.45
CA LEU A 247 24.93 15.30 1.44
C LEU A 247 24.57 16.00 2.74
N ARG A 248 25.40 16.92 3.23
CA ARG A 248 25.09 17.71 4.44
C ARG A 248 23.86 18.56 4.23
N ASN A 249 23.83 19.35 3.13
CA ASN A 249 22.70 20.23 2.82
C ASN A 249 21.39 19.42 2.68
N ILE A 250 21.39 18.35 1.90
CA ILE A 250 20.22 17.47 1.74
C ILE A 250 19.77 16.92 3.10
N SER A 251 20.70 16.51 3.97
CA SER A 251 20.36 15.93 5.27
C SER A 251 19.78 16.93 6.29
N GLU A 252 19.96 18.23 6.07
CA GLU A 252 19.38 19.26 6.95
C GLU A 252 17.87 19.45 6.74
N PHE A 253 17.37 19.16 5.52
CA PHE A 253 15.99 19.47 5.12
C PHE A 253 15.15 18.24 4.80
N ASN A 254 15.74 17.03 4.88
CA ASN A 254 15.09 15.79 4.52
C ASN A 254 15.21 14.73 5.63
N ASP A 255 14.18 13.90 5.74
CA ASP A 255 14.09 12.84 6.74
C ASP A 255 14.87 11.57 6.33
N VAL A 256 15.11 11.42 5.01
CA VAL A 256 15.84 10.29 4.42
C VAL A 256 16.72 10.82 3.28
N VAL A 257 17.94 10.34 3.17
CA VAL A 257 18.88 10.67 2.08
C VAL A 257 19.14 9.43 1.24
N ILE A 258 18.98 9.57 -0.07
CA ILE A 258 19.25 8.53 -1.05
C ILE A 258 20.33 9.04 -1.99
N SER A 259 21.38 8.24 -2.25
CA SER A 259 22.33 8.53 -3.32
C SER A 259 22.31 7.47 -4.40
N VAL A 260 22.59 7.84 -5.65
CA VAL A 260 22.72 6.92 -6.78
C VAL A 260 24.05 7.17 -7.49
N GLY A 261 24.88 6.14 -7.60
CA GLY A 261 26.27 6.22 -8.06
C GLY A 261 27.27 6.36 -6.91
N GLY A 262 28.56 6.35 -7.20
CA GLY A 262 29.65 6.59 -6.25
C GLY A 262 29.80 5.58 -5.11
N ILE A 263 29.17 4.39 -5.17
CA ILE A 263 29.18 3.39 -4.09
C ILE A 263 29.90 2.07 -4.46
N SER A 264 30.54 1.99 -5.62
CA SER A 264 31.30 0.81 -6.03
C SER A 264 32.66 0.75 -5.33
N VAL A 265 33.59 -0.03 -5.80
CA VAL A 265 34.94 -0.18 -5.25
C VAL A 265 36.02 0.55 -6.10
N GLY A 266 35.61 1.51 -6.90
CA GLY A 266 36.50 2.30 -7.77
C GLY A 266 37.34 3.34 -7.00
N LYS A 267 38.41 3.82 -7.60
CA LYS A 267 39.31 4.84 -6.99
C LYS A 267 38.61 6.19 -6.71
N LYS A 268 37.44 6.45 -7.31
CA LYS A 268 36.68 7.70 -7.17
C LYS A 268 35.36 7.50 -6.37
N ASP A 269 35.19 6.37 -5.71
CA ASP A 269 33.97 6.08 -4.92
C ASP A 269 34.09 6.68 -3.51
N PHE A 270 33.89 7.99 -3.42
CA PHE A 270 34.09 8.76 -2.19
C PHE A 270 32.99 8.58 -1.14
N LEU A 271 31.80 8.06 -1.50
CA LEU A 271 30.66 8.05 -0.61
C LEU A 271 30.90 7.27 0.68
N LYS A 272 31.69 6.18 0.63
CA LYS A 272 32.02 5.41 1.82
C LYS A 272 32.75 6.23 2.86
N ASP A 273 33.78 6.95 2.42
CA ASP A 273 34.63 7.76 3.30
C ASP A 273 33.85 8.97 3.81
N ILE A 274 33.07 9.62 2.92
CA ILE A 274 32.22 10.74 3.29
C ILE A 274 31.18 10.35 4.34
N ILE A 275 30.45 9.23 4.14
CA ILE A 275 29.42 8.80 5.11
C ILE A 275 30.06 8.42 6.44
N ASN A 276 31.24 7.80 6.47
CA ASN A 276 31.98 7.54 7.73
C ASN A 276 32.43 8.82 8.44
N GLU A 277 32.67 9.91 7.69
CA GLU A 277 33.02 11.20 8.28
C GLU A 277 31.84 11.97 8.84
N ILE A 278 30.67 11.93 8.16
CA ILE A 278 29.48 12.70 8.57
C ILE A 278 28.40 11.84 9.29
N GLY A 279 28.68 10.56 9.48
CA GLY A 279 27.72 9.63 10.06
C GLY A 279 28.31 8.25 10.32
N GLU A 280 27.58 7.20 10.00
CA GLU A 280 27.95 5.80 10.26
C GLU A 280 27.40 4.89 9.15
N ILE A 281 28.25 4.00 8.61
CA ILE A 281 27.80 2.93 7.71
C ILE A 281 27.47 1.69 8.55
N LYS A 282 26.24 1.20 8.44
CA LYS A 282 25.76 -0.04 9.10
C LYS A 282 26.14 -1.28 8.32
N PHE A 283 26.06 -1.22 6.99
CA PHE A 283 26.60 -2.25 6.10
C PHE A 283 26.85 -1.73 4.69
N TRP A 284 27.75 -2.42 3.99
CA TRP A 284 28.16 -2.15 2.61
C TRP A 284 28.16 -3.45 1.82
N LYS A 285 27.52 -3.48 0.65
CA LYS A 285 27.35 -4.61 -0.27
C LYS A 285 26.24 -5.59 0.11
N LEU A 286 25.58 -6.08 -0.96
CA LEU A 286 24.62 -7.17 -0.92
C LEU A 286 25.14 -8.40 -1.65
N PHE A 287 24.74 -9.58 -1.18
CA PHE A 287 24.92 -10.83 -1.89
C PHE A 287 23.73 -11.08 -2.79
N LEU A 288 23.53 -10.20 -3.80
CA LEU A 288 22.40 -10.17 -4.71
C LEU A 288 22.82 -9.76 -6.12
N LYS A 289 22.13 -10.19 -7.16
CA LYS A 289 22.26 -9.75 -8.55
C LYS A 289 20.88 -9.47 -9.17
N PRO A 290 20.66 -8.25 -9.74
CA PRO A 290 21.52 -7.06 -9.64
C PRO A 290 21.47 -6.45 -8.25
N GLY A 291 22.40 -5.51 -7.92
CA GLY A 291 22.34 -4.76 -6.67
C GLY A 291 23.49 -5.01 -5.69
N LYS A 292 24.60 -5.68 -6.11
CA LYS A 292 25.76 -5.92 -5.22
C LYS A 292 26.29 -4.65 -4.56
N PRO A 293 26.56 -3.55 -5.28
CA PRO A 293 26.88 -2.27 -4.63
C PRO A 293 25.60 -1.71 -3.99
N PHE A 294 25.60 -1.62 -2.70
CA PHE A 294 24.54 -0.99 -1.91
C PHE A 294 25.12 -0.60 -0.56
N ALA A 295 24.71 0.55 -0.05
CA ALA A 295 25.11 1.01 1.27
C ALA A 295 23.88 1.38 2.10
N PHE A 296 23.93 1.08 3.38
CA PHE A 296 22.99 1.59 4.36
C PHE A 296 23.74 2.14 5.55
N GLY A 297 23.31 3.29 6.04
CA GLY A 297 23.93 3.96 7.17
C GLY A 297 23.04 5.08 7.71
N LEU A 298 23.60 5.89 8.61
CA LEU A 298 22.96 7.03 9.22
C LEU A 298 23.84 8.27 9.09
N ILE A 299 23.33 9.36 8.53
CA ILE A 299 23.97 10.69 8.59
C ILE A 299 23.62 11.30 9.94
N ASN A 300 24.62 11.92 10.59
CA ASN A 300 24.48 12.50 11.94
C ASN A 300 23.89 11.53 12.97
N LYS A 301 24.05 10.22 12.76
CA LYS A 301 23.52 9.11 13.58
C LYS A 301 21.99 9.06 13.70
N LYS A 302 21.24 9.81 12.89
CA LYS A 302 19.78 9.91 12.97
C LYS A 302 19.05 9.87 11.63
N ILE A 303 19.69 10.30 10.53
CA ILE A 303 19.03 10.40 9.23
C ILE A 303 19.41 9.17 8.39
N PRO A 304 18.46 8.30 8.03
CA PRO A 304 18.69 7.13 7.20
C PRO A 304 19.32 7.53 5.86
N TYR A 305 20.41 6.86 5.52
CA TYR A 305 21.11 7.00 4.26
C TYR A 305 21.09 5.69 3.48
N PHE A 306 20.70 5.76 2.22
CA PHE A 306 20.71 4.66 1.27
C PHE A 306 21.55 5.00 0.06
N GLY A 307 22.66 4.29 -0.12
CA GLY A 307 23.48 4.37 -1.34
C GLY A 307 23.04 3.31 -2.33
N LEU A 308 22.56 3.72 -3.50
CA LEU A 308 22.08 2.84 -4.57
C LEU A 308 23.11 2.72 -5.69
N PRO A 309 23.16 1.57 -6.42
CA PRO A 309 24.02 1.41 -7.58
C PRO A 309 23.76 2.47 -8.66
N GLY A 310 24.80 2.89 -9.39
CA GLY A 310 24.64 3.80 -10.53
C GLY A 310 23.91 3.21 -11.73
N ASN A 311 23.90 1.87 -11.90
CA ASN A 311 23.14 1.21 -12.95
C ASN A 311 21.62 1.29 -12.67
N PRO A 312 20.78 1.82 -13.60
CA PRO A 312 19.38 2.11 -13.36
C PRO A 312 18.54 0.92 -12.88
N VAL A 313 18.72 -0.25 -13.50
CA VAL A 313 18.00 -1.47 -13.11
C VAL A 313 18.34 -1.89 -11.68
N SER A 314 19.63 -1.79 -11.31
CA SER A 314 20.07 -2.11 -9.95
C SER A 314 19.53 -1.11 -8.93
N ALA A 315 19.52 0.19 -9.28
CA ALA A 315 18.98 1.25 -8.45
C ALA A 315 17.48 1.04 -8.18
N ALA A 316 16.69 0.78 -9.23
CA ALA A 316 15.27 0.49 -9.09
C ALA A 316 14.99 -0.74 -8.20
N ILE A 317 15.68 -1.86 -8.46
CA ILE A 317 15.48 -3.10 -7.70
C ILE A 317 15.88 -2.90 -6.23
N THR A 318 17.04 -2.27 -5.94
CA THR A 318 17.43 -2.03 -4.54
C THR A 318 16.54 -1.02 -3.85
N PHE A 319 16.00 -0.02 -4.56
CA PHE A 319 14.99 0.87 -4.01
C PHE A 319 13.73 0.09 -3.57
N ILE A 320 13.16 -0.71 -4.47
CA ILE A 320 11.96 -1.50 -4.21
C ILE A 320 12.17 -2.51 -3.06
N GLN A 321 13.32 -3.18 -3.04
CA GLN A 321 13.58 -4.24 -2.07
C GLN A 321 13.97 -3.75 -0.68
N LEU A 322 14.61 -2.58 -0.57
CA LEU A 322 15.25 -2.12 0.67
C LEU A 322 14.78 -0.74 1.13
N VAL A 323 14.70 0.23 0.22
CA VAL A 323 14.31 1.59 0.59
C VAL A 323 12.81 1.65 0.87
N TRP A 324 11.98 1.11 0.00
CA TRP A 324 10.52 1.13 0.17
C TRP A 324 10.04 0.50 1.49
N PRO A 325 10.49 -0.71 1.91
CA PRO A 325 10.14 -1.24 3.23
C PRO A 325 10.57 -0.33 4.40
N ALA A 326 11.73 0.30 4.28
CA ALA A 326 12.21 1.25 5.29
C ALA A 326 11.33 2.50 5.38
N LEU A 327 10.92 3.06 4.24
CA LEU A 327 10.02 4.22 4.18
C LEU A 327 8.65 3.91 4.79
N GLN A 328 8.07 2.75 4.48
CA GLN A 328 6.84 2.30 5.11
C GLN A 328 6.97 2.23 6.64
N LYS A 329 8.10 1.69 7.12
CA LYS A 329 8.37 1.59 8.55
C LYS A 329 8.47 2.96 9.20
N LEU A 330 9.16 3.91 8.55
CA LEU A 330 9.29 5.30 9.02
C LEU A 330 7.95 6.04 9.07
N GLU A 331 6.99 5.69 8.21
CA GLU A 331 5.62 6.20 8.28
C GLU A 331 4.74 5.50 9.32
N GLY A 332 5.29 4.53 10.03
CA GLY A 332 4.59 3.82 11.10
C GLY A 332 3.70 2.68 10.63
N ILE A 333 3.84 2.21 9.38
CA ILE A 333 3.13 1.02 8.90
C ILE A 333 3.56 -0.19 9.73
N THR A 334 2.57 -0.89 10.30
CA THR A 334 2.81 -2.09 11.13
C THR A 334 3.03 -3.34 10.28
N ASN A 335 2.29 -3.48 9.19
CA ASN A 335 2.40 -4.60 8.26
C ASN A 335 3.11 -4.12 6.99
N ILE A 336 4.44 -4.23 6.99
CA ILE A 336 5.27 -3.82 5.85
C ILE A 336 4.91 -4.62 4.60
N GLU A 337 4.61 -3.91 3.53
CA GLU A 337 4.31 -4.49 2.22
C GLU A 337 5.60 -4.73 1.44
N PHE A 338 5.63 -5.84 0.72
CA PHE A 338 6.65 -6.20 -0.25
C PHE A 338 5.99 -6.47 -1.60
N PRO A 339 6.74 -6.53 -2.71
CA PRO A 339 6.18 -6.96 -3.99
C PRO A 339 5.46 -8.31 -3.86
N LEU A 340 4.25 -8.40 -4.40
CA LEU A 340 3.45 -9.61 -4.33
C LEU A 340 4.21 -10.79 -4.95
N ARG A 341 4.42 -11.85 -4.16
CA ARG A 341 5.09 -13.07 -4.63
C ARG A 341 4.09 -14.08 -5.17
N ILE A 342 4.33 -14.55 -6.37
CA ILE A 342 3.52 -15.55 -7.06
C ILE A 342 4.40 -16.71 -7.53
N LYS A 343 3.79 -17.89 -7.72
CA LYS A 343 4.46 -19.02 -8.38
C LYS A 343 4.22 -18.93 -9.90
N VAL A 344 5.30 -19.07 -10.67
CA VAL A 344 5.26 -19.03 -12.13
C VAL A 344 6.01 -20.23 -12.71
N LYS A 345 5.54 -20.76 -13.84
CA LYS A 345 6.25 -21.78 -14.61
C LYS A 345 7.22 -21.08 -15.59
N LEU A 346 8.42 -21.62 -15.75
CA LEU A 346 9.36 -21.09 -16.75
C LEU A 346 8.91 -21.45 -18.17
N ASN A 347 8.98 -20.48 -19.09
CA ASN A 347 8.70 -20.68 -20.51
C ASN A 347 9.85 -21.37 -21.27
N SER A 348 11.07 -21.30 -20.75
CA SER A 348 12.28 -21.85 -21.38
C SER A 348 13.27 -22.34 -20.33
N ASP A 349 14.24 -23.16 -20.75
CA ASP A 349 15.33 -23.56 -19.90
C ASP A 349 16.20 -22.37 -19.51
N LEU A 350 16.58 -22.34 -18.23
CA LEU A 350 17.50 -21.32 -17.68
C LEU A 350 18.81 -21.98 -17.28
N LYS A 351 19.92 -21.50 -17.86
CA LYS A 351 21.29 -21.88 -17.48
C LYS A 351 22.02 -20.67 -16.92
N ARG A 352 22.69 -20.83 -15.77
CA ARG A 352 23.51 -19.79 -15.14
C ARG A 352 24.68 -20.40 -14.37
N ARG A 353 25.64 -19.56 -13.97
CA ARG A 353 26.67 -20.00 -13.01
C ARG A 353 26.12 -19.86 -11.57
N LYS A 354 26.35 -20.87 -10.72
CA LYS A 354 26.11 -20.77 -9.27
C LYS A 354 26.80 -19.53 -8.68
N GLY A 355 26.21 -18.94 -7.69
CA GLY A 355 26.78 -17.76 -7.07
C GLY A 355 25.75 -16.96 -6.29
N ARG A 356 25.68 -15.64 -6.48
CA ARG A 356 24.69 -14.81 -5.80
C ARG A 356 23.26 -15.17 -6.21
N PRO A 357 22.26 -15.07 -5.30
CA PRO A 357 20.86 -15.06 -5.69
C PRO A 357 20.61 -14.03 -6.79
N GLU A 358 19.70 -14.32 -7.72
CA GLU A 358 19.36 -13.41 -8.81
C GLU A 358 17.89 -13.06 -8.84
N LEU A 359 17.60 -11.80 -9.16
CA LEU A 359 16.27 -11.31 -9.52
C LEU A 359 16.26 -11.06 -11.03
N LEU A 360 15.79 -12.05 -11.79
CA LEU A 360 15.74 -11.98 -13.25
C LEU A 360 14.48 -11.26 -13.70
N ARG A 361 14.60 -10.38 -14.68
CA ARG A 361 13.47 -9.68 -15.31
C ARG A 361 12.79 -10.57 -16.32
N GLY A 362 11.47 -10.54 -16.30
CA GLY A 362 10.65 -11.32 -17.24
C GLY A 362 9.25 -10.76 -17.41
N LYS A 363 8.57 -11.24 -18.44
CA LYS A 363 7.15 -10.95 -18.67
C LYS A 363 6.28 -12.02 -18.04
N LEU A 364 5.11 -11.62 -17.58
CA LEU A 364 4.06 -12.53 -17.14
C LEU A 364 3.14 -12.85 -18.32
N ILE A 365 3.01 -14.13 -18.60
CA ILE A 365 2.08 -14.66 -19.58
C ILE A 365 1.06 -15.51 -18.81
N VAL A 366 -0.23 -15.36 -19.15
CA VAL A 366 -1.28 -16.25 -18.69
C VAL A 366 -1.73 -17.06 -19.89
N ASN A 367 -1.58 -18.39 -19.82
CA ASN A 367 -2.03 -19.27 -20.92
C ASN A 367 -3.55 -19.51 -20.87
N GLU A 368 -4.07 -20.27 -21.84
CA GLU A 368 -5.50 -20.54 -21.96
C GLU A 368 -6.05 -21.35 -20.76
N GLU A 369 -5.21 -22.14 -20.09
CA GLU A 369 -5.55 -22.88 -18.87
C GLU A 369 -5.46 -22.03 -17.59
N GLY A 370 -5.10 -20.75 -17.70
CA GLY A 370 -4.98 -19.85 -16.56
C GLY A 370 -3.66 -19.99 -15.79
N GLU A 371 -2.67 -20.73 -16.30
CA GLU A 371 -1.38 -20.87 -15.65
C GLU A 371 -0.51 -19.63 -15.83
N LEU A 372 0.20 -19.27 -14.76
CA LEU A 372 1.14 -18.15 -14.76
C LEU A 372 2.51 -18.60 -15.28
N ILE A 373 2.94 -18.04 -16.39
CA ILE A 373 4.17 -18.39 -17.07
C ILE A 373 5.11 -17.18 -17.05
N ALA A 374 6.37 -17.40 -16.69
CA ALA A 374 7.43 -16.40 -16.79
C ALA A 374 8.23 -16.59 -18.08
N ASP A 375 8.21 -15.57 -18.92
CA ASP A 375 9.08 -15.45 -20.08
C ASP A 375 10.27 -14.56 -19.69
N ILE A 376 11.44 -15.21 -19.52
CA ILE A 376 12.64 -14.49 -19.04
C ILE A 376 13.14 -13.60 -20.18
N SER A 377 13.32 -12.31 -19.90
CA SER A 377 13.94 -11.37 -20.83
C SER A 377 15.33 -11.88 -21.24
N GLU A 378 15.62 -11.92 -22.53
CA GLU A 378 16.94 -12.28 -23.05
C GLU A 378 18.04 -11.37 -22.51
N GLU A 379 17.71 -10.12 -22.29
CA GLU A 379 18.64 -9.09 -21.83
C GLU A 379 18.53 -8.88 -20.30
N GLN A 380 19.51 -9.41 -19.57
CA GLN A 380 19.61 -9.32 -18.11
C GLN A 380 20.67 -8.33 -17.62
N SER A 381 21.23 -7.47 -18.52
CA SER A 381 22.20 -6.45 -18.12
C SER A 381 21.57 -5.40 -17.20
N SER A 382 22.27 -5.05 -16.11
CA SER A 382 21.83 -4.02 -15.17
C SER A 382 21.93 -2.58 -15.71
N SER A 383 22.61 -2.39 -16.85
CA SER A 383 22.71 -1.10 -17.54
C SER A 383 21.62 -0.86 -18.58
N LYS A 384 20.87 -1.90 -18.98
CA LYS A 384 19.81 -1.77 -19.99
C LYS A 384 18.44 -1.48 -19.36
N ILE A 385 18.04 -0.22 -19.40
CA ILE A 385 16.76 0.26 -18.86
C ILE A 385 15.57 -0.47 -19.49
N SER A 386 15.63 -0.80 -20.79
CA SER A 386 14.58 -1.55 -21.49
C SER A 386 14.27 -2.91 -20.85
N SER A 387 15.24 -3.51 -20.14
CA SER A 387 15.00 -4.79 -19.47
C SER A 387 14.05 -4.67 -18.28
N ILE A 388 13.93 -3.48 -17.67
CA ILE A 388 13.00 -3.26 -16.56
C ILE A 388 11.67 -2.66 -17.05
N SER A 389 11.70 -1.73 -18.03
CA SER A 389 10.49 -1.12 -18.57
C SER A 389 9.57 -2.12 -19.29
N ASN A 390 10.13 -3.24 -19.77
CA ASN A 390 9.42 -4.30 -20.47
C ASN A 390 9.13 -5.52 -19.58
N SER A 391 9.36 -5.43 -18.26
CA SER A 391 9.19 -6.56 -17.34
C SER A 391 8.00 -6.38 -16.43
N ASP A 392 7.29 -7.46 -16.20
CA ASP A 392 6.19 -7.57 -15.26
C ASP A 392 6.63 -8.26 -13.96
N LEU A 393 7.75 -8.99 -14.00
CA LEU A 393 8.22 -9.88 -12.95
C LEU A 393 9.70 -9.68 -12.61
N LEU A 394 10.02 -9.92 -11.33
CA LEU A 394 11.34 -10.31 -10.86
C LEU A 394 11.30 -11.77 -10.43
N ILE A 395 11.91 -12.66 -11.23
CA ILE A 395 11.94 -14.11 -10.97
C ILE A 395 13.10 -14.38 -10.02
N GLU A 396 12.82 -15.04 -8.89
CA GLU A 396 13.78 -15.30 -7.82
C GLU A 396 14.54 -16.59 -8.11
N ILE A 397 15.84 -16.48 -8.34
CA ILE A 397 16.74 -17.61 -8.56
C ILE A 397 17.69 -17.74 -7.37
N PRO A 398 17.56 -18.80 -6.55
CA PRO A 398 18.46 -19.07 -5.43
C PRO A 398 19.91 -19.27 -5.84
N SER A 399 20.85 -19.06 -4.90
CA SER A 399 22.30 -19.12 -5.14
C SER A 399 22.81 -20.46 -5.64
N GLU A 400 22.20 -21.54 -5.17
CA GLU A 400 22.57 -22.94 -5.43
C GLU A 400 22.10 -23.45 -6.79
N ILE A 401 21.16 -22.77 -7.44
CA ILE A 401 20.61 -23.19 -8.74
C ILE A 401 21.50 -22.72 -9.89
N ASP A 402 21.92 -23.62 -10.74
CA ASP A 402 22.64 -23.35 -11.99
C ASP A 402 21.83 -23.73 -13.24
N PHE A 403 20.79 -24.53 -13.08
CA PHE A 403 19.89 -24.94 -14.14
C PHE A 403 18.46 -25.06 -13.63
N CYS A 404 17.52 -24.51 -14.42
CA CYS A 404 16.10 -24.76 -14.28
C CYS A 404 15.53 -25.15 -15.64
N GLN A 405 14.79 -26.24 -15.67
CA GLN A 405 14.13 -26.70 -16.87
C GLN A 405 12.85 -25.90 -17.16
N LYS A 406 12.50 -25.75 -18.44
CA LYS A 406 11.17 -25.28 -18.86
C LYS A 406 10.07 -26.01 -18.07
N GLY A 407 9.06 -25.26 -17.59
CA GLY A 407 7.97 -25.79 -16.76
C GLY A 407 8.28 -25.87 -15.28
N ASN A 408 9.54 -25.71 -14.82
CA ASN A 408 9.82 -25.63 -13.38
C ASN A 408 9.12 -24.44 -12.74
N LEU A 409 8.58 -24.65 -11.54
CA LEU A 409 7.93 -23.62 -10.73
C LEU A 409 8.98 -22.84 -9.93
N LEU A 410 8.99 -21.53 -10.13
CA LEU A 410 9.82 -20.59 -9.36
C LEU A 410 8.96 -19.53 -8.67
N TRP A 411 9.50 -18.89 -7.65
CA TRP A 411 8.93 -17.69 -7.09
C TRP A 411 9.27 -16.50 -7.99
N ALA A 412 8.30 -15.61 -8.17
CA ALA A 412 8.49 -14.33 -8.82
C ALA A 412 7.75 -13.23 -8.06
N GLN A 413 8.29 -12.03 -8.12
CA GLN A 413 7.69 -10.82 -7.56
C GLN A 413 7.02 -10.04 -8.69
N LEU A 414 5.78 -9.63 -8.48
CA LEU A 414 5.02 -8.84 -9.46
C LEU A 414 5.43 -7.37 -9.38
N LEU A 415 5.89 -6.81 -10.49
CA LEU A 415 6.27 -5.39 -10.61
C LEU A 415 5.19 -4.53 -11.24
N LYS A 416 4.36 -5.11 -12.09
CA LYS A 416 3.36 -4.39 -12.87
C LYS A 416 2.31 -3.75 -11.96
N ASN A 417 1.89 -2.54 -12.33
CA ASN A 417 0.87 -1.70 -11.69
C ASN A 417 1.27 -1.01 -10.37
N ASN A 418 2.39 -1.38 -9.72
CA ASN A 418 2.76 -0.78 -8.45
C ASN A 418 4.10 -0.04 -8.46
N PHE A 419 5.06 -0.46 -9.30
CA PHE A 419 6.44 0.03 -9.19
C PHE A 419 6.98 0.69 -10.45
N LEU A 420 6.57 0.22 -11.64
CA LEU A 420 7.19 0.62 -12.91
C LEU A 420 6.15 0.98 -13.98
#